data_ffe2829741044b1bc1cace957d6dc481
#
_entry.id   ffe2829741044b1bc1cace957d6dc481
#
_cell.length_a   1.000
_cell.length_b   1.000
_cell.length_c   1.000
_cell.angle_alpha   90.00
_cell.angle_beta   90.00
_cell.angle_gamma   90.00
#
_symmetry.space_group_name_H-M   'P 1'
#
loop_
_entity.id
_entity.type
_entity.pdbx_description
1 polymer ?
#
loop_
_entity_poly.entity_id
_entity_poly.type
_entity_poly.pdbx_seq_one_letter_code
_entity_poly.pdbx_strand_id
1 'polypeptide(L)'
;MTKIWDNKAIICDSLGRAPDMELGSVGEGWSLCRWRQFVGTYSLPPCPDPMFVVHISGKPQVKTWQGDGWSERSSIPGCATIVPDGMPTGWLVDGELDVVTLSVSSDLLKSNSMRDQFSKMRFAFADPLGVALTRQILAELYAPQASEREAYVSAMVNALKAHILAGPLVQGHPSEIPTSDFSAFRLHKIMNAVLEHPEAEHSLEQMAAMAGITPSHFCRVFKKATGISPHQYVMKARLDKAQQMLVQTDLTLAAVSEALGFASQSHFSRAFRGYAGISPSEYRNKGH
;
A
#
# COMPACT_ATOMS: atom_id res chain seq x y z
N MET A 1 37.26 -8.42 7.72
CA MET A 1 35.92 -8.90 8.05
C MET A 1 34.96 -8.30 7.03
N THR A 2 34.43 -9.10 6.15
CA THR A 2 33.43 -8.65 5.15
C THR A 2 32.18 -8.30 5.92
N LYS A 3 31.72 -7.05 5.81
CA LYS A 3 30.49 -6.56 6.45
C LYS A 3 29.34 -7.34 5.84
N ILE A 4 28.72 -8.26 6.60
CA ILE A 4 27.52 -8.97 6.17
C ILE A 4 26.40 -7.92 6.22
N TRP A 5 25.94 -7.50 5.06
CA TRP A 5 24.81 -6.58 4.91
C TRP A 5 23.53 -7.39 5.08
N ASP A 6 22.83 -7.19 6.17
CA ASP A 6 21.46 -7.67 6.34
C ASP A 6 20.45 -6.63 5.82
N ASN A 7 19.18 -7.02 5.73
CA ASN A 7 18.12 -6.12 5.25
C ASN A 7 18.07 -4.82 6.05
N LYS A 8 18.25 -4.88 7.37
CA LYS A 8 18.23 -3.70 8.23
C LYS A 8 19.37 -2.74 7.88
N ALA A 9 20.59 -3.25 7.73
CA ALA A 9 21.74 -2.41 7.38
C ALA A 9 21.56 -1.73 6.00
N ILE A 10 21.01 -2.44 5.01
CA ILE A 10 20.70 -1.91 3.68
C ILE A 10 19.64 -0.80 3.77
N ILE A 11 18.57 -1.02 4.52
CA ILE A 11 17.51 -0.03 4.69
C ILE A 11 18.02 1.20 5.46
N CYS A 12 18.82 0.99 6.53
CA CYS A 12 19.47 2.08 7.26
C CYS A 12 20.33 2.96 6.36
N ASP A 13 21.13 2.34 5.50
CA ASP A 13 22.01 3.05 4.55
C ASP A 13 21.18 3.85 3.53
N SER A 14 20.14 3.22 2.97
CA SER A 14 19.25 3.84 1.96
C SER A 14 18.41 4.98 2.53
N LEU A 15 17.96 4.88 3.78
CA LEU A 15 17.12 5.87 4.45
C LEU A 15 17.93 6.89 5.27
N GLY A 16 19.21 6.65 5.49
CA GLY A 16 20.10 7.52 6.26
C GLY A 16 19.82 7.52 7.78
N ARG A 17 19.08 6.53 8.31
CA ARG A 17 18.79 6.44 9.76
C ARG A 17 18.48 5.01 10.22
N ALA A 18 18.62 4.78 11.53
CA ALA A 18 18.19 3.56 12.18
C ALA A 18 16.65 3.45 12.26
N PRO A 19 16.09 2.23 12.41
CA PRO A 19 14.68 2.05 12.65
C PRO A 19 14.25 2.66 14.00
N ASP A 20 13.00 3.12 14.09
CA ASP A 20 12.42 3.65 15.33
C ASP A 20 12.20 2.55 16.38
N MET A 21 12.09 1.30 15.93
CA MET A 21 11.89 0.13 16.77
C MET A 21 12.41 -1.12 16.08
N GLU A 22 12.96 -2.03 16.84
CA GLU A 22 13.51 -3.29 16.37
C GLU A 22 13.18 -4.43 17.34
N LEU A 23 12.81 -5.59 16.79
CA LEU A 23 12.65 -6.87 17.50
C LEU A 23 13.32 -7.99 16.71
N GLY A 24 13.83 -9.00 17.42
CA GLY A 24 14.53 -10.13 16.83
C GLY A 24 15.93 -9.78 16.36
N SER A 25 16.60 -10.75 15.78
CA SER A 25 17.95 -10.60 15.25
C SER A 25 18.17 -11.52 14.05
N VAL A 26 19.18 -11.20 13.24
CA VAL A 26 19.63 -12.06 12.14
C VAL A 26 19.99 -13.47 12.62
N GLY A 27 20.57 -13.59 13.84
CA GLY A 27 20.91 -14.87 14.44
C GLY A 27 19.69 -15.75 14.78
N GLU A 28 18.51 -15.14 14.93
CA GLU A 28 17.23 -15.83 15.12
C GLU A 28 16.52 -16.15 13.79
N GLY A 29 17.10 -15.71 12.67
CA GLY A 29 16.55 -15.91 11.34
C GLY A 29 15.38 -14.99 10.99
N TRP A 30 15.12 -13.94 11.78
CA TRP A 30 14.09 -12.95 11.53
C TRP A 30 14.40 -11.63 12.22
N SER A 31 13.88 -10.53 11.66
CA SER A 31 13.90 -9.21 12.31
C SER A 31 12.66 -8.42 11.94
N LEU A 32 12.09 -7.70 12.90
CA LEU A 32 10.96 -6.82 12.71
C LEU A 32 11.39 -5.40 13.06
N CYS A 33 11.29 -4.48 12.10
CA CYS A 33 11.73 -3.09 12.25
C CYS A 33 10.61 -2.13 11.85
N ARG A 34 10.45 -1.02 12.60
CA ARG A 34 9.57 0.09 12.22
C ARG A 34 10.40 1.24 11.67
N TRP A 35 9.96 1.82 10.58
CA TRP A 35 10.57 2.93 9.88
C TRP A 35 9.58 4.08 9.78
N ARG A 36 9.88 5.19 10.43
CA ARG A 36 9.01 6.37 10.43
C ARG A 36 9.83 7.63 10.16
N GLN A 37 9.65 8.21 8.98
CA GLN A 37 10.35 9.44 8.59
C GLN A 37 9.71 10.11 7.37
N PHE A 38 10.11 11.34 7.10
CA PHE A 38 9.76 12.05 5.89
C PHE A 38 10.73 11.67 4.77
N VAL A 39 10.22 11.14 3.64
CA VAL A 39 11.03 10.74 2.49
C VAL A 39 10.36 11.16 1.18
N GLY A 40 11.18 11.39 0.16
CA GLY A 40 10.74 11.57 -1.21
C GLY A 40 10.66 10.24 -1.97
N THR A 41 11.44 10.14 -3.04
CA THR A 41 11.69 8.89 -3.77
C THR A 41 12.99 8.28 -3.26
N TYR A 42 13.02 6.98 -3.01
CA TYR A 42 14.24 6.27 -2.64
C TYR A 42 14.29 4.88 -3.29
N SER A 43 15.48 4.32 -3.37
CA SER A 43 15.73 2.99 -3.90
C SER A 43 16.38 2.11 -2.83
N LEU A 44 15.99 0.85 -2.80
CA LEU A 44 16.66 -0.17 -2.03
C LEU A 44 17.41 -1.09 -2.98
N PRO A 45 18.73 -1.31 -2.79
CA PRO A 45 19.44 -2.36 -3.49
C PRO A 45 18.86 -3.74 -3.13
N PRO A 46 19.23 -4.80 -3.84
CA PRO A 46 18.78 -6.15 -3.53
C PRO A 46 19.02 -6.50 -2.05
N CYS A 47 17.96 -6.85 -1.35
CA CYS A 47 18.02 -7.32 0.02
C CYS A 47 18.29 -8.83 0.05
N PRO A 48 19.14 -9.35 0.99
CA PRO A 48 19.45 -10.78 1.04
C PRO A 48 18.30 -11.66 1.48
N ASP A 49 17.35 -11.12 2.24
CA ASP A 49 16.20 -11.86 2.76
C ASP A 49 14.89 -11.25 2.25
N PRO A 50 13.86 -12.06 1.98
CA PRO A 50 12.56 -11.53 1.65
C PRO A 50 11.90 -10.81 2.82
N MET A 51 11.03 -9.87 2.51
CA MET A 51 10.36 -9.04 3.51
C MET A 51 8.84 -9.04 3.34
N PHE A 52 8.17 -9.09 4.48
CA PHE A 52 6.76 -8.71 4.61
C PHE A 52 6.69 -7.30 5.18
N VAL A 53 6.07 -6.39 4.46
CA VAL A 53 6.01 -4.96 4.79
C VAL A 53 4.56 -4.57 5.06
N VAL A 54 4.30 -3.94 6.19
CA VAL A 54 2.97 -3.39 6.53
C VAL A 54 3.02 -1.88 6.54
N HIS A 55 2.15 -1.25 5.76
CA HIS A 55 1.95 0.19 5.77
C HIS A 55 1.04 0.57 6.96
N ILE A 56 1.63 1.18 7.99
CA ILE A 56 0.96 1.47 9.27
C ILE A 56 0.17 2.77 9.19
N SER A 57 0.84 3.85 8.80
CA SER A 57 0.28 5.19 8.67
C SER A 57 1.15 6.06 7.73
N GLY A 58 0.96 7.36 7.73
CA GLY A 58 1.73 8.28 6.91
C GLY A 58 1.08 8.56 5.55
N LYS A 59 1.91 8.79 4.52
CA LYS A 59 1.42 9.20 3.20
C LYS A 59 0.54 8.12 2.57
N PRO A 60 -0.72 8.39 2.24
CA PRO A 60 -1.49 7.52 1.36
C PRO A 60 -0.94 7.61 -0.08
N GLN A 61 -1.05 6.54 -0.85
CA GLN A 61 -0.58 6.49 -2.24
C GLN A 61 0.95 6.33 -2.41
N VAL A 62 1.57 5.51 -1.59
CA VAL A 62 2.94 5.04 -1.85
C VAL A 62 2.94 4.14 -3.09
N LYS A 63 3.87 4.38 -4.03
CA LYS A 63 4.06 3.57 -5.24
C LYS A 63 5.41 2.86 -5.21
N THR A 64 5.51 1.75 -5.95
CA THR A 64 6.77 1.02 -6.16
C THR A 64 7.14 0.98 -7.63
N TRP A 65 8.44 0.98 -7.93
CA TRP A 65 8.97 0.74 -9.27
C TRP A 65 8.97 -0.77 -9.56
N GLN A 66 8.44 -1.16 -10.71
CA GLN A 66 8.28 -2.56 -11.12
C GLN A 66 9.06 -2.90 -12.41
N GLY A 67 10.22 -2.27 -12.62
CA GLY A 67 11.08 -2.55 -13.76
C GLY A 67 10.76 -1.73 -15.01
N ASP A 68 9.51 -1.65 -15.40
CA ASP A 68 8.99 -0.95 -16.58
C ASP A 68 8.26 0.36 -16.23
N GLY A 69 8.03 0.64 -14.96
CA GLY A 69 7.38 1.86 -14.51
C GLY A 69 6.95 1.84 -13.05
N TRP A 70 6.37 2.95 -12.61
CA TRP A 70 5.72 3.05 -11.31
C TRP A 70 4.43 2.24 -11.29
N SER A 71 4.17 1.53 -10.18
CA SER A 71 2.94 0.76 -10.01
C SER A 71 1.69 1.63 -10.25
N GLU A 72 0.71 1.10 -10.96
CA GLU A 72 -0.60 1.74 -11.10
C GLU A 72 -1.32 1.81 -9.75
N ARG A 73 -1.22 0.75 -8.97
CA ARG A 73 -1.75 0.67 -7.61
C ARG A 73 -0.89 1.46 -6.64
N SER A 74 -1.51 1.94 -5.58
CA SER A 74 -0.83 2.62 -4.48
C SER A 74 -1.04 1.88 -3.17
N SER A 75 0.00 1.82 -2.34
CA SER A 75 -0.14 1.35 -0.97
C SER A 75 -0.74 2.43 -0.10
N ILE A 76 -1.72 2.06 0.72
CA ILE A 76 -2.34 2.89 1.73
C ILE A 76 -2.15 2.27 3.11
N PRO A 77 -2.32 3.03 4.20
CA PRO A 77 -2.32 2.47 5.55
C PRO A 77 -3.28 1.29 5.69
N GLY A 78 -2.77 0.14 6.15
CA GLY A 78 -3.51 -1.12 6.24
C GLY A 78 -3.28 -2.08 5.08
N CYS A 79 -2.42 -1.74 4.11
CA CYS A 79 -1.96 -2.68 3.09
C CYS A 79 -0.67 -3.40 3.54
N ALA A 80 -0.50 -4.60 3.01
CA ALA A 80 0.73 -5.36 3.10
C ALA A 80 1.44 -5.44 1.73
N THR A 81 2.75 -5.67 1.74
CA THR A 81 3.57 -5.91 0.56
C THR A 81 4.56 -7.00 0.85
N ILE A 82 4.74 -7.94 -0.07
CA ILE A 82 5.86 -8.89 -0.06
C ILE A 82 6.92 -8.39 -1.04
N VAL A 83 8.14 -8.25 -0.53
CA VAL A 83 9.33 -7.93 -1.32
C VAL A 83 10.20 -9.18 -1.34
N PRO A 84 10.48 -9.77 -2.51
CA PRO A 84 11.36 -10.94 -2.63
C PRO A 84 12.82 -10.57 -2.32
N ASP A 85 13.60 -11.57 -1.93
CA ASP A 85 15.04 -11.45 -1.85
C ASP A 85 15.67 -11.20 -3.23
N GLY A 86 16.85 -10.60 -3.25
CA GLY A 86 17.61 -10.37 -4.48
C GLY A 86 17.01 -9.35 -5.47
N MET A 87 15.86 -8.76 -5.15
CA MET A 87 15.19 -7.81 -6.03
C MET A 87 15.47 -6.35 -5.62
N PRO A 88 16.04 -5.51 -6.51
CA PRO A 88 16.12 -4.07 -6.26
C PRO A 88 14.73 -3.45 -6.35
N THR A 89 14.42 -2.49 -5.48
CA THR A 89 13.12 -1.82 -5.45
C THR A 89 13.25 -0.30 -5.42
N GLY A 90 12.30 0.39 -6.03
CA GLY A 90 12.16 1.84 -5.95
C GLY A 90 10.83 2.21 -5.29
N TRP A 91 10.83 3.27 -4.49
CA TRP A 91 9.66 3.70 -3.72
C TRP A 91 9.42 5.20 -3.89
N LEU A 92 8.21 5.55 -4.28
CA LEU A 92 7.74 6.94 -4.33
C LEU A 92 6.76 7.14 -3.18
N VAL A 93 7.20 7.86 -2.17
CA VAL A 93 6.39 8.20 -0.97
C VAL A 93 5.96 9.66 -1.01
N ASP A 94 6.90 10.56 -1.23
CA ASP A 94 6.71 12.02 -1.24
C ASP A 94 5.90 12.49 0.00
N GLY A 95 6.39 12.13 1.17
CA GLY A 95 5.73 12.43 2.43
C GLY A 95 6.23 11.60 3.60
N GLU A 96 5.40 11.48 4.63
CA GLU A 96 5.70 10.65 5.79
C GLU A 96 5.61 9.16 5.42
N LEU A 97 6.70 8.43 5.63
CA LEU A 97 6.76 6.98 5.63
C LEU A 97 6.52 6.46 7.04
N ASP A 98 5.60 5.51 7.22
CA ASP A 98 5.44 4.75 8.46
C ASP A 98 5.09 3.31 8.10
N VAL A 99 6.11 2.47 8.09
CA VAL A 99 6.00 1.06 7.73
C VAL A 99 6.69 0.18 8.75
N VAL A 100 6.22 -1.06 8.84
CA VAL A 100 6.91 -2.13 9.56
C VAL A 100 7.36 -3.17 8.55
N THR A 101 8.64 -3.54 8.62
CA THR A 101 9.21 -4.63 7.84
C THR A 101 9.46 -5.83 8.74
N LEU A 102 9.00 -7.00 8.34
CA LEU A 102 9.43 -8.29 8.91
C LEU A 102 10.28 -8.99 7.85
N SER A 103 11.59 -9.05 8.10
CA SER A 103 12.54 -9.83 7.31
C SER A 103 12.58 -11.26 7.84
N VAL A 104 12.58 -12.23 6.95
CA VAL A 104 12.62 -13.66 7.28
C VAL A 104 13.76 -14.28 6.52
N SER A 105 14.72 -14.90 7.23
CA SER A 105 15.85 -15.55 6.60
C SER A 105 15.39 -16.62 5.59
N SER A 106 16.03 -16.64 4.44
CA SER A 106 15.81 -17.63 3.40
C SER A 106 15.98 -19.07 3.91
N ASP A 107 16.78 -19.27 4.98
CA ASP A 107 16.96 -20.57 5.63
C ASP A 107 15.70 -21.07 6.35
N LEU A 108 14.81 -20.17 6.75
CA LEU A 108 13.52 -20.52 7.36
C LEU A 108 12.46 -20.92 6.32
N LEU A 109 12.68 -20.59 5.05
CA LEU A 109 11.79 -20.92 3.94
C LEU A 109 12.05 -22.37 3.47
N LYS A 110 11.76 -23.36 4.32
CA LYS A 110 12.15 -24.77 4.12
C LYS A 110 11.38 -25.51 3.04
N SER A 111 10.19 -25.08 2.68
CA SER A 111 9.38 -25.73 1.65
C SER A 111 9.34 -24.93 0.35
N ASN A 112 9.19 -25.61 -0.78
CA ASN A 112 9.00 -24.94 -2.08
C ASN A 112 7.77 -24.01 -2.08
N SER A 113 6.70 -24.42 -1.41
CA SER A 113 5.48 -23.61 -1.27
C SER A 113 5.72 -22.29 -0.52
N MET A 114 6.57 -22.28 0.52
CA MET A 114 6.93 -21.06 1.24
C MET A 114 7.80 -20.15 0.38
N ARG A 115 8.77 -20.72 -0.38
CA ARG A 115 9.63 -19.96 -1.29
C ARG A 115 8.83 -19.33 -2.41
N ASP A 116 7.85 -20.04 -2.97
CA ASP A 116 7.01 -19.53 -4.06
C ASP A 116 6.23 -18.27 -3.68
N GLN A 117 5.82 -18.15 -2.41
CA GLN A 117 5.11 -16.97 -1.92
C GLN A 117 5.99 -15.71 -1.90
N PHE A 118 7.28 -15.89 -1.62
CA PHE A 118 8.26 -14.82 -1.58
C PHE A 118 9.04 -14.65 -2.89
N SER A 119 8.76 -15.46 -3.91
CA SER A 119 9.46 -15.43 -5.21
C SER A 119 9.11 -14.23 -6.08
N LYS A 120 7.96 -13.60 -5.83
CA LYS A 120 7.46 -12.46 -6.62
C LYS A 120 6.97 -11.35 -5.70
N MET A 121 7.21 -10.11 -6.14
CA MET A 121 6.64 -8.96 -5.44
C MET A 121 5.10 -9.01 -5.49
N ARG A 122 4.49 -8.89 -4.33
CA ARG A 122 3.04 -8.68 -4.18
C ARG A 122 2.85 -7.33 -3.52
N PHE A 123 2.53 -6.33 -4.32
CA PHE A 123 2.45 -4.95 -3.85
C PHE A 123 1.03 -4.57 -3.44
N ALA A 124 0.91 -3.89 -2.29
CA ALA A 124 -0.31 -3.23 -1.80
C ALA A 124 -1.53 -4.18 -1.77
N PHE A 125 -1.37 -5.37 -1.22
CA PHE A 125 -2.48 -6.30 -1.03
C PHE A 125 -3.09 -6.21 0.38
N ALA A 126 -4.32 -6.67 0.51
CA ALA A 126 -5.00 -6.74 1.79
C ALA A 126 -4.58 -7.99 2.57
N ASP A 127 -4.11 -7.80 3.78
CA ASP A 127 -3.85 -8.85 4.77
C ASP A 127 -4.34 -8.41 6.15
N PRO A 128 -5.64 -8.55 6.43
CA PRO A 128 -6.23 -8.07 7.69
C PRO A 128 -5.58 -8.68 8.93
N LEU A 129 -5.24 -9.97 8.91
CA LEU A 129 -4.62 -10.64 10.05
C LEU A 129 -3.19 -10.19 10.26
N GLY A 130 -2.37 -10.15 9.20
CA GLY A 130 -0.98 -9.69 9.28
C GLY A 130 -0.89 -8.24 9.75
N VAL A 131 -1.78 -7.37 9.25
CA VAL A 131 -1.87 -5.97 9.68
C VAL A 131 -2.31 -5.85 11.15
N ALA A 132 -3.33 -6.62 11.58
CA ALA A 132 -3.82 -6.59 12.96
C ALA A 132 -2.74 -7.05 13.95
N LEU A 133 -2.07 -8.16 13.67
CA LEU A 133 -0.97 -8.66 14.49
C LEU A 133 0.18 -7.64 14.56
N THR A 134 0.58 -7.05 13.44
CA THR A 134 1.64 -6.04 13.40
C THR A 134 1.27 -4.81 14.24
N ARG A 135 0.04 -4.30 14.12
CA ARG A 135 -0.43 -3.16 14.92
C ARG A 135 -0.50 -3.47 16.41
N GLN A 136 -0.93 -4.68 16.78
CA GLN A 136 -0.98 -5.08 18.18
C GLN A 136 0.43 -5.22 18.77
N ILE A 137 1.38 -5.81 18.02
CA ILE A 137 2.79 -5.86 18.42
C ILE A 137 3.32 -4.45 18.69
N LEU A 138 3.06 -3.48 17.78
CA LEU A 138 3.45 -2.09 17.97
C LEU A 138 2.80 -1.48 19.22
N ALA A 139 1.50 -1.68 19.41
CA ALA A 139 0.77 -1.16 20.57
C ALA A 139 1.40 -1.61 21.90
N GLU A 140 1.76 -2.89 21.97
CA GLU A 140 2.41 -3.45 23.15
C GLU A 140 3.84 -2.88 23.39
N LEU A 141 4.60 -2.68 22.31
CA LEU A 141 5.97 -2.17 22.41
C LEU A 141 6.03 -0.70 22.83
N TYR A 142 5.02 0.08 22.53
CA TYR A 142 4.92 1.48 22.95
C TYR A 142 4.15 1.68 24.26
N ALA A 143 3.53 0.63 24.81
CA ALA A 143 2.84 0.70 26.09
C ALA A 143 3.84 0.66 27.27
N PRO A 144 3.49 1.15 28.49
CA PRO A 144 4.33 1.03 29.68
C PRO A 144 4.64 -0.43 30.03
N GLN A 145 5.81 -0.72 30.58
CA GLN A 145 6.26 -2.11 30.81
C GLN A 145 5.35 -2.89 31.79
N ALA A 146 5.00 -4.12 31.38
CA ALA A 146 4.28 -5.12 32.20
C ALA A 146 5.06 -6.45 32.21
N SER A 147 5.02 -7.19 33.30
CA SER A 147 5.82 -8.41 33.52
C SER A 147 5.57 -9.55 32.51
N GLU A 148 4.39 -9.59 31.92
CA GLU A 148 3.99 -10.68 31.00
C GLU A 148 4.07 -10.28 29.52
N ARG A 149 4.47 -9.04 29.24
CA ARG A 149 4.49 -8.49 27.87
C ARG A 149 5.41 -9.26 26.92
N GLU A 150 6.60 -9.61 27.35
CA GLU A 150 7.59 -10.25 26.47
C GLU A 150 7.06 -11.58 25.91
N ALA A 151 6.43 -12.39 26.75
CA ALA A 151 5.80 -13.64 26.32
C ALA A 151 4.64 -13.38 25.35
N TYR A 152 3.83 -12.35 25.61
CA TYR A 152 2.70 -12.00 24.76
C TYR A 152 3.17 -11.47 23.38
N VAL A 153 4.13 -10.55 23.34
CA VAL A 153 4.73 -10.04 22.10
C VAL A 153 5.38 -11.17 21.32
N SER A 154 6.13 -12.07 21.98
CA SER A 154 6.75 -13.24 21.36
C SER A 154 5.70 -14.16 20.71
N ALA A 155 4.59 -14.41 21.39
CA ALA A 155 3.49 -15.21 20.86
C ALA A 155 2.88 -14.57 19.60
N MET A 156 2.64 -13.24 19.60
CA MET A 156 2.12 -12.52 18.44
C MET A 156 3.10 -12.50 17.26
N VAL A 157 4.39 -12.32 17.50
CA VAL A 157 5.42 -12.41 16.46
C VAL A 157 5.47 -13.81 15.85
N ASN A 158 5.36 -14.86 16.69
CA ASN A 158 5.30 -16.23 16.19
C ASN A 158 4.02 -16.48 15.38
N ALA A 159 2.88 -15.95 15.80
CA ALA A 159 1.64 -16.02 15.05
C ALA A 159 1.76 -15.28 13.68
N LEU A 160 2.37 -14.08 13.66
CA LEU A 160 2.62 -13.33 12.43
C LEU A 160 3.56 -14.12 11.49
N LYS A 161 4.67 -14.66 11.99
CA LYS A 161 5.56 -15.52 11.19
C LYS A 161 4.83 -16.73 10.63
N ALA A 162 4.07 -17.44 11.46
CA ALA A 162 3.29 -18.60 11.02
C ALA A 162 2.28 -18.23 9.94
N HIS A 163 1.59 -17.09 10.10
CA HIS A 163 0.62 -16.59 9.13
C HIS A 163 1.25 -16.32 7.76
N ILE A 164 2.37 -15.59 7.73
CA ILE A 164 3.04 -15.27 6.46
C ILE A 164 3.74 -16.49 5.83
N LEU A 165 4.25 -17.43 6.63
CA LEU A 165 4.91 -18.64 6.13
C LEU A 165 3.91 -19.71 5.68
N ALA A 166 2.71 -19.77 6.28
CA ALA A 166 1.67 -20.72 5.88
C ALA A 166 1.10 -20.44 4.49
N GLY A 167 1.20 -19.19 4.03
CA GLY A 167 0.77 -18.74 2.72
C GLY A 167 -0.71 -18.84 2.44
N PRO A 168 -1.10 -18.87 1.15
CA PRO A 168 -2.48 -18.76 0.73
C PRO A 168 -3.37 -19.97 1.06
N LEU A 169 -3.05 -20.76 2.08
CA LEU A 169 -4.00 -21.72 2.65
C LEU A 169 -5.32 -21.03 3.07
N VAL A 170 -5.32 -19.70 3.14
CA VAL A 170 -6.48 -18.85 3.43
C VAL A 170 -7.07 -18.20 2.17
N GLN A 171 -6.61 -18.51 0.95
CA GLN A 171 -7.26 -18.03 -0.29
C GLN A 171 -8.57 -18.76 -0.63
N GLY A 172 -9.03 -19.65 0.22
CA GLY A 172 -10.34 -20.28 0.11
C GLY A 172 -11.35 -19.60 1.02
N HIS A 173 -12.20 -18.76 0.44
CA HIS A 173 -13.38 -18.07 0.98
C HIS A 173 -13.15 -17.05 2.11
N PRO A 174 -13.64 -15.82 1.96
CA PRO A 174 -13.81 -14.94 3.10
C PRO A 174 -14.87 -15.56 4.01
N SER A 175 -14.42 -16.24 5.06
CA SER A 175 -15.32 -16.58 6.17
C SER A 175 -15.92 -15.27 6.69
N GLU A 176 -17.22 -15.20 6.76
CA GLU A 176 -17.97 -14.09 7.33
C GLU A 176 -17.71 -13.99 8.84
N ILE A 177 -16.54 -13.46 9.23
CA ILE A 177 -16.28 -13.09 10.62
C ILE A 177 -16.28 -11.55 10.66
N PRO A 178 -17.22 -10.93 11.38
CA PRO A 178 -17.27 -9.48 11.48
C PRO A 178 -16.18 -8.99 12.43
N THR A 179 -15.10 -8.43 11.92
CA THR A 179 -14.11 -7.71 12.71
C THR A 179 -13.89 -6.31 12.15
N SER A 180 -13.57 -5.35 13.01
CA SER A 180 -13.43 -3.93 12.70
C SER A 180 -12.35 -3.60 11.66
N ASP A 181 -11.41 -4.51 11.40
CA ASP A 181 -10.38 -4.38 10.35
C ASP A 181 -10.87 -4.75 8.94
N PHE A 182 -12.07 -5.29 8.85
CA PHE A 182 -12.77 -5.51 7.58
C PHE A 182 -12.97 -4.21 6.79
N SER A 183 -12.91 -3.07 7.45
CA SER A 183 -13.01 -1.76 6.82
C SER A 183 -11.81 -1.44 5.91
N ALA A 184 -10.58 -1.80 6.29
CA ALA A 184 -9.40 -1.53 5.47
C ALA A 184 -9.38 -2.39 4.20
N PHE A 185 -9.75 -3.67 4.29
CA PHE A 185 -9.88 -4.57 3.13
C PHE A 185 -10.96 -4.09 2.15
N ARG A 186 -12.16 -3.78 2.67
CA ARG A 186 -13.26 -3.29 1.84
C ARG A 186 -12.93 -1.94 1.22
N LEU A 187 -12.29 -1.07 1.99
CA LEU A 187 -11.82 0.22 1.52
C LEU A 187 -10.83 0.08 0.37
N HIS A 188 -9.85 -0.82 0.53
CA HIS A 188 -8.87 -1.12 -0.52
C HIS A 188 -9.54 -1.68 -1.78
N LYS A 189 -10.50 -2.61 -1.64
CA LYS A 189 -11.27 -3.14 -2.76
C LYS A 189 -12.03 -2.05 -3.50
N ILE A 190 -12.65 -1.11 -2.76
CA ILE A 190 -13.36 0.03 -3.34
C ILE A 190 -12.40 0.96 -4.07
N MET A 191 -11.25 1.27 -3.46
CA MET A 191 -10.24 2.12 -4.08
C MET A 191 -9.69 1.52 -5.37
N ASN A 192 -9.42 0.21 -5.40
CA ASN A 192 -9.00 -0.49 -6.61
C ASN A 192 -10.08 -0.45 -7.69
N ALA A 193 -11.34 -0.71 -7.34
CA ALA A 193 -12.44 -0.62 -8.30
C ALA A 193 -12.55 0.77 -8.95
N VAL A 194 -12.33 1.84 -8.16
CA VAL A 194 -12.30 3.21 -8.69
C VAL A 194 -11.12 3.44 -9.62
N LEU A 195 -9.94 2.89 -9.33
CA LEU A 195 -8.75 3.06 -10.16
C LEU A 195 -8.80 2.22 -11.44
N GLU A 196 -9.36 1.02 -11.36
CA GLU A 196 -9.50 0.11 -12.50
C GLU A 196 -10.58 0.60 -13.48
N HIS A 197 -11.67 1.17 -12.96
CA HIS A 197 -12.82 1.65 -13.72
C HIS A 197 -13.26 3.06 -13.31
N PRO A 198 -12.41 4.10 -13.50
CA PRO A 198 -12.74 5.45 -13.06
C PRO A 198 -13.95 6.04 -13.77
N GLU A 199 -14.27 5.53 -14.97
CA GLU A 199 -15.43 5.90 -15.79
C GLU A 199 -16.77 5.41 -15.20
N ALA A 200 -16.73 4.34 -14.41
CA ALA A 200 -17.95 3.75 -13.85
C ALA A 200 -18.63 4.69 -12.84
N GLU A 201 -19.89 4.39 -12.55
CA GLU A 201 -20.62 5.09 -11.51
C GLU A 201 -20.12 4.63 -10.13
N HIS A 202 -19.50 5.55 -9.39
CA HIS A 202 -19.04 5.34 -8.01
C HIS A 202 -19.78 6.29 -7.08
N SER A 203 -21.08 6.03 -6.86
CA SER A 203 -21.85 6.83 -5.92
C SER A 203 -21.38 6.57 -4.47
N LEU A 204 -21.60 7.56 -3.61
CA LEU A 204 -21.27 7.42 -2.19
C LEU A 204 -22.01 6.25 -1.55
N GLU A 205 -23.27 6.08 -1.92
CA GLU A 205 -24.16 5.02 -1.45
C GLU A 205 -23.65 3.64 -1.86
N GLN A 206 -23.23 3.48 -3.13
CA GLN A 206 -22.66 2.22 -3.62
C GLN A 206 -21.36 1.87 -2.89
N MET A 207 -20.44 2.83 -2.77
CA MET A 207 -19.16 2.63 -2.07
C MET A 207 -19.38 2.30 -0.59
N ALA A 208 -20.31 2.97 0.08
CA ALA A 208 -20.67 2.71 1.47
C ALA A 208 -21.33 1.32 1.65
N ALA A 209 -22.20 0.92 0.71
CA ALA A 209 -22.81 -0.42 0.70
C ALA A 209 -21.74 -1.51 0.51
N MET A 210 -20.78 -1.32 -0.41
CA MET A 210 -19.64 -2.24 -0.57
C MET A 210 -18.78 -2.33 0.69
N ALA A 211 -18.63 -1.23 1.43
CA ALA A 211 -17.95 -1.21 2.73
C ALA A 211 -18.79 -1.82 3.87
N GLY A 212 -20.10 -1.98 3.68
CA GLY A 212 -21.04 -2.48 4.70
C GLY A 212 -21.28 -1.50 5.85
N ILE A 213 -21.16 -0.19 5.58
CA ILE A 213 -21.34 0.89 6.56
C ILE A 213 -22.19 2.02 5.97
N THR A 214 -22.67 2.93 6.82
CA THR A 214 -23.46 4.09 6.37
C THR A 214 -22.61 5.07 5.54
N PRO A 215 -23.21 5.82 4.58
CA PRO A 215 -22.50 6.82 3.77
C PRO A 215 -21.72 7.84 4.60
N SER A 216 -22.28 8.35 5.67
CA SER A 216 -21.62 9.31 6.56
C SER A 216 -20.41 8.70 7.30
N HIS A 217 -20.51 7.44 7.72
CA HIS A 217 -19.39 6.72 8.33
C HIS A 217 -18.31 6.41 7.29
N PHE A 218 -18.73 5.99 6.09
CA PHE A 218 -17.80 5.75 4.98
C PHE A 218 -16.98 6.99 4.63
N CYS A 219 -17.61 8.16 4.49
CA CYS A 219 -16.89 9.42 4.24
C CYS A 219 -15.80 9.69 5.27
N ARG A 220 -16.10 9.50 6.57
CA ARG A 220 -15.11 9.73 7.65
C ARG A 220 -13.95 8.73 7.59
N VAL A 221 -14.26 7.44 7.44
CA VAL A 221 -13.26 6.37 7.36
C VAL A 221 -12.39 6.54 6.12
N PHE A 222 -13.03 6.79 4.96
CA PHE A 222 -12.34 7.01 3.70
C PHE A 222 -11.40 8.21 3.76
N LYS A 223 -11.88 9.37 4.24
CA LYS A 223 -11.08 10.58 4.38
C LYS A 223 -9.93 10.40 5.38
N LYS A 224 -10.16 9.68 6.50
CA LYS A 224 -9.11 9.34 7.46
C LYS A 224 -8.02 8.46 6.83
N ALA A 225 -8.40 7.52 5.98
CA ALA A 225 -7.47 6.59 5.34
C ALA A 225 -6.72 7.20 4.13
N THR A 226 -7.39 8.06 3.34
CA THR A 226 -6.85 8.56 2.05
C THR A 226 -6.44 10.03 2.09
N GLY A 227 -6.84 10.77 3.13
CA GLY A 227 -6.64 12.22 3.25
C GLY A 227 -7.65 13.06 2.47
N ILE A 228 -8.42 12.47 1.53
CA ILE A 228 -9.39 13.18 0.67
C ILE A 228 -10.78 12.51 0.72
N SER A 229 -11.81 13.22 0.29
CA SER A 229 -13.15 12.65 0.26
C SER A 229 -13.29 11.57 -0.84
N PRO A 230 -14.27 10.64 -0.73
CA PRO A 230 -14.55 9.65 -1.77
C PRO A 230 -14.78 10.28 -3.15
N HIS A 231 -15.57 11.33 -3.23
CA HIS A 231 -15.81 12.05 -4.48
C HIS A 231 -14.54 12.67 -5.08
N GLN A 232 -13.68 13.27 -4.24
CA GLN A 232 -12.39 13.80 -4.70
C GLN A 232 -11.47 12.69 -5.20
N TYR A 233 -11.52 11.50 -4.60
CA TYR A 233 -10.74 10.35 -5.04
C TYR A 233 -11.19 9.85 -6.42
N VAL A 234 -12.49 9.67 -6.64
CA VAL A 234 -13.06 9.30 -7.95
C VAL A 234 -12.70 10.35 -9.00
N MET A 235 -12.88 11.63 -8.67
CA MET A 235 -12.56 12.73 -9.59
C MET A 235 -11.08 12.74 -9.95
N LYS A 236 -10.20 12.52 -8.99
CA LYS A 236 -8.76 12.39 -9.23
C LYS A 236 -8.45 11.24 -10.18
N ALA A 237 -9.00 10.06 -9.95
CA ALA A 237 -8.80 8.88 -10.81
C ALA A 237 -9.24 9.16 -12.26
N ARG A 238 -10.39 9.81 -12.44
CA ARG A 238 -10.87 10.24 -13.77
C ARG A 238 -9.91 11.22 -14.45
N LEU A 239 -9.39 12.18 -13.72
CA LEU A 239 -8.48 13.20 -14.27
C LEU A 239 -7.09 12.62 -14.57
N ASP A 240 -6.58 11.68 -13.76
CA ASP A 240 -5.35 10.93 -14.04
C ASP A 240 -5.50 10.12 -15.35
N LYS A 241 -6.64 9.45 -15.52
CA LYS A 241 -6.96 8.72 -16.77
C LYS A 241 -7.12 9.66 -17.97
N ALA A 242 -7.71 10.84 -17.75
CA ALA A 242 -7.83 11.86 -18.79
C ALA A 242 -6.46 12.33 -19.30
N GLN A 243 -5.49 12.53 -18.42
CA GLN A 243 -4.12 12.90 -18.82
C GLN A 243 -3.51 11.85 -19.76
N GLN A 244 -3.69 10.56 -19.45
CA GLN A 244 -3.22 9.48 -20.32
C GLN A 244 -3.92 9.49 -21.67
N MET A 245 -5.25 9.60 -21.69
CA MET A 245 -6.03 9.62 -22.93
C MET A 245 -5.69 10.82 -23.81
N LEU A 246 -5.48 11.99 -23.23
CA LEU A 246 -5.14 13.22 -23.97
C LEU A 246 -3.80 13.12 -24.71
N VAL A 247 -2.83 12.36 -24.16
CA VAL A 247 -1.50 12.16 -24.75
C VAL A 247 -1.47 10.95 -25.68
N GLN A 248 -2.21 9.89 -25.36
CA GLN A 248 -2.11 8.60 -26.06
C GLN A 248 -3.15 8.43 -27.18
N THR A 249 -4.14 9.32 -27.30
CA THR A 249 -5.22 9.18 -28.28
C THR A 249 -5.59 10.50 -28.93
N ASP A 250 -6.15 10.42 -30.13
CA ASP A 250 -6.69 11.57 -30.87
C ASP A 250 -8.20 11.85 -30.59
N LEU A 251 -8.72 11.25 -29.52
CA LEU A 251 -10.13 11.44 -29.15
C LEU A 251 -10.43 12.92 -28.90
N THR A 252 -11.61 13.38 -29.34
CA THR A 252 -12.06 14.76 -29.06
C THR A 252 -12.22 14.96 -27.55
N LEU A 253 -12.13 16.21 -27.10
CA LEU A 253 -12.36 16.53 -25.68
C LEU A 253 -13.75 16.13 -25.20
N ALA A 254 -14.75 16.19 -26.08
CA ALA A 254 -16.10 15.71 -25.83
C ALA A 254 -16.10 14.19 -25.59
N ALA A 255 -15.44 13.43 -26.47
CA ALA A 255 -15.33 11.97 -26.34
C ALA A 255 -14.58 11.56 -25.10
N VAL A 256 -13.48 12.23 -24.74
CA VAL A 256 -12.74 11.98 -23.48
C VAL A 256 -13.63 12.28 -22.26
N SER A 257 -14.37 13.38 -22.29
CA SER A 257 -15.32 13.77 -21.23
C SER A 257 -16.40 12.71 -21.02
N GLU A 258 -17.01 12.25 -22.10
CA GLU A 258 -18.05 11.21 -22.10
C GLU A 258 -17.50 9.86 -21.62
N ALA A 259 -16.36 9.43 -22.18
CA ALA A 259 -15.70 8.17 -21.82
C ALA A 259 -15.31 8.09 -20.34
N LEU A 260 -15.11 9.21 -19.66
CA LEU A 260 -14.75 9.28 -18.24
C LEU A 260 -15.92 9.63 -17.32
N GLY A 261 -17.16 9.65 -17.85
CA GLY A 261 -18.36 9.85 -17.06
C GLY A 261 -18.53 11.27 -16.49
N PHE A 262 -18.02 12.29 -17.21
CA PHE A 262 -18.32 13.67 -16.86
C PHE A 262 -19.68 14.11 -17.43
N ALA A 263 -20.44 14.89 -16.68
CA ALA A 263 -21.75 15.37 -17.09
C ALA A 263 -21.71 16.27 -18.34
N SER A 264 -20.57 16.89 -18.65
CA SER A 264 -20.37 17.70 -19.85
C SER A 264 -18.88 17.97 -20.09
N GLN A 265 -18.51 18.29 -21.33
CA GLN A 265 -17.17 18.75 -21.71
C GLN A 265 -16.74 20.00 -20.91
N SER A 266 -17.66 20.91 -20.62
CA SER A 266 -17.38 22.12 -19.84
C SER A 266 -17.05 21.78 -18.37
N HIS A 267 -17.76 20.82 -17.79
CA HIS A 267 -17.45 20.30 -16.45
C HIS A 267 -16.08 19.65 -16.42
N PHE A 268 -15.79 18.77 -17.38
CA PHE A 268 -14.48 18.14 -17.54
C PHE A 268 -13.36 19.19 -17.66
N SER A 269 -13.47 20.15 -18.58
CA SER A 269 -12.43 21.13 -18.85
C SER A 269 -12.13 22.00 -17.62
N ARG A 270 -13.15 22.36 -16.83
CA ARG A 270 -12.98 23.10 -15.58
C ARG A 270 -12.29 22.28 -14.51
N ALA A 271 -12.73 21.02 -14.30
CA ALA A 271 -12.13 20.10 -13.36
C ALA A 271 -10.66 19.79 -13.72
N PHE A 272 -10.39 19.53 -14.99
CA PHE A 272 -9.05 19.25 -15.50
C PHE A 272 -8.10 20.44 -15.31
N ARG A 273 -8.54 21.65 -15.64
CA ARG A 273 -7.74 22.86 -15.44
C ARG A 273 -7.44 23.10 -13.96
N GLY A 274 -8.40 22.86 -13.07
CA GLY A 274 -8.18 22.93 -11.61
C GLY A 274 -7.19 21.90 -11.12
N TYR A 275 -7.10 20.75 -11.76
CA TYR A 275 -6.22 19.65 -11.41
C TYR A 275 -4.81 19.78 -12.01
N ALA A 276 -4.72 20.03 -13.32
CA ALA A 276 -3.46 20.06 -14.08
C ALA A 276 -2.85 21.47 -14.21
N GLY A 277 -3.56 22.51 -13.78
CA GLY A 277 -3.13 23.92 -13.89
C GLY A 277 -3.31 24.53 -15.29
N ILE A 278 -3.52 23.72 -16.32
CA ILE A 278 -3.73 24.14 -17.72
C ILE A 278 -4.95 23.45 -18.32
N SER A 279 -5.45 23.99 -19.45
CA SER A 279 -6.62 23.37 -20.12
C SER A 279 -6.27 22.02 -20.74
N PRO A 280 -7.28 21.13 -20.97
CA PRO A 280 -7.07 19.86 -21.66
C PRO A 280 -6.45 20.01 -23.05
N SER A 281 -6.82 21.05 -23.79
CA SER A 281 -6.25 21.36 -25.12
C SER A 281 -4.77 21.74 -25.04
N GLU A 282 -4.42 22.61 -24.09
CA GLU A 282 -3.01 22.98 -23.84
C GLU A 282 -2.18 21.79 -23.38
N TYR A 283 -2.78 20.90 -22.55
CA TYR A 283 -2.11 19.70 -22.05
C TYR A 283 -1.78 18.74 -23.20
N ARG A 284 -2.75 18.50 -24.11
CA ARG A 284 -2.55 17.68 -25.31
C ARG A 284 -1.41 18.23 -26.19
N ASN A 285 -1.43 19.54 -26.46
CA ASN A 285 -0.43 20.17 -27.32
C ASN A 285 0.99 20.18 -26.74
N LYS A 286 1.14 20.01 -25.42
CA LYS A 286 2.45 19.89 -24.76
C LYS A 286 2.96 18.45 -24.69
N GLY A 287 2.09 17.48 -24.87
CA GLY A 287 2.43 16.04 -24.86
C GLY A 287 2.85 15.50 -26.24
N HIS A 288 2.71 16.31 -27.27
CA HIS A 288 3.22 16.10 -28.62
C HIS A 288 4.33 17.12 -28.89
#